data_9cad1c25665d386c5fc2c6142eef312b
#
_entry.id   9cad1c25665d386c5fc2c6142eef312b
#
_cell.length_a   1.000
_cell.length_b   1.000
_cell.length_c   1.000
_cell.angle_alpha   90.00
_cell.angle_beta   90.00
_cell.angle_gamma   90.00
#
_symmetry.space_group_name_H-M   'P 1'
#
loop_
_entity.id
_entity.type
_entity.pdbx_description
1 polymer ?
#
loop_
_entity_poly.entity_id
_entity_poly.type
_entity_poly.pdbx_seq_one_letter_code
_entity_poly.pdbx_strand_id
1 'polypeptide(L)'
;MRNPQLLQLLGPDMNVAPQVVQQTKEQVQNYTLEHLLLRLNQEEDVPAYFAYPSSQQPVPLVLFNHSHGGDFTMGKEELRQSPCYMQKESLFATFMKLGVAVGVIDMWGFGERKNGENDSYKRFLLHGKTLWGQRIYDNQQFLTYLASRKEVKHSAIATLGLSMGGLMSWWLAALDERISVVVDMAAEVDYQALIEEDCLSKHGFYYYVPNVLKDFTTAAIQKQIAPRPRLSLVGKEDRGCPSSGVARLDQQIGQHYEAIGYKEHWQACCLPGGHEETKEMRAQWIEFLKQHLLSS
;
A
#
# COMPACT_ATOMS: atom_id res chain seq x y z
N MET A 1 10.30 0.46 -15.79
CA MET A 1 11.35 1.48 -15.43
C MET A 1 10.72 2.57 -14.56
N ARG A 2 11.34 2.90 -13.43
CA ARG A 2 10.84 4.00 -12.56
C ARG A 2 10.75 5.28 -13.38
N ASN A 3 9.63 6.01 -13.29
CA ASN A 3 9.47 7.29 -13.97
C ASN A 3 10.28 8.38 -13.24
N PRO A 4 11.40 8.89 -13.81
CA PRO A 4 12.27 9.84 -13.11
C PRO A 4 11.58 11.17 -12.77
N GLN A 5 10.66 11.62 -13.63
CA GLN A 5 9.92 12.86 -13.42
C GLN A 5 8.95 12.73 -12.24
N LEU A 6 8.27 11.58 -12.11
CA LEU A 6 7.40 11.32 -10.97
C LEU A 6 8.19 11.22 -9.66
N LEU A 7 9.37 10.59 -9.67
CA LEU A 7 10.26 10.55 -8.52
C LEU A 7 10.74 11.95 -8.11
N GLN A 8 11.03 12.83 -9.08
CA GLN A 8 11.42 14.21 -8.81
C GLN A 8 10.30 14.99 -8.08
N LEU A 9 9.03 14.76 -8.42
CA LEU A 9 7.89 15.39 -7.73
C LEU A 9 7.73 14.90 -6.29
N LEU A 10 8.05 13.64 -6.02
CA LEU A 10 8.04 13.07 -4.66
C LEU A 10 9.14 13.64 -3.76
N GLY A 11 10.17 14.23 -4.37
CA GLY A 11 11.36 14.76 -3.71
C GLY A 11 12.47 13.70 -3.59
N PRO A 12 13.70 14.13 -3.25
CA PRO A 12 14.84 13.24 -3.12
C PRO A 12 14.59 12.16 -2.06
N ASP A 13 15.01 10.94 -2.37
CA ASP A 13 14.99 9.86 -1.41
C ASP A 13 16.05 10.05 -0.31
N MET A 14 15.82 9.39 0.82
CA MET A 14 16.75 9.33 1.94
C MET A 14 17.29 7.91 2.13
N ASN A 15 17.25 7.12 1.06
CA ASN A 15 17.55 5.71 1.12
C ASN A 15 18.97 5.45 1.66
N VAL A 16 19.02 4.45 2.54
CA VAL A 16 20.24 3.82 3.02
C VAL A 16 20.13 2.33 2.76
N ALA A 17 21.21 1.59 2.74
CA ALA A 17 21.11 0.13 2.72
C ALA A 17 20.35 -0.33 3.97
N PRO A 18 19.27 -1.12 3.82
CA PRO A 18 18.46 -1.55 4.95
C PRO A 18 19.32 -2.29 6.00
N GLN A 19 19.18 -1.91 7.27
CA GLN A 19 19.91 -2.51 8.38
C GLN A 19 18.95 -2.85 9.51
N VAL A 20 19.15 -4.02 10.12
CA VAL A 20 18.44 -4.41 11.34
C VAL A 20 19.13 -3.74 12.54
N VAL A 21 18.42 -2.84 13.22
CA VAL A 21 18.88 -2.19 14.44
C VAL A 21 18.53 -3.06 15.66
N GLN A 22 17.29 -3.56 15.67
CA GLN A 22 16.82 -4.47 16.71
C GLN A 22 15.85 -5.49 16.12
N GLN A 23 15.90 -6.71 16.63
CA GLN A 23 15.00 -7.79 16.25
C GLN A 23 14.66 -8.65 17.46
N THR A 24 13.36 -8.91 17.65
CA THR A 24 12.87 -9.96 18.53
C THR A 24 11.91 -10.85 17.75
N LYS A 25 11.72 -12.09 18.24
CA LYS A 25 10.87 -13.10 17.57
C LYS A 25 9.85 -13.64 18.54
N GLU A 26 8.64 -13.77 18.05
CA GLU A 26 7.52 -14.40 18.74
C GLU A 26 7.01 -15.56 17.88
N GLN A 27 6.72 -16.72 18.52
CA GLN A 27 6.08 -17.82 17.84
C GLN A 27 4.56 -17.72 18.00
N VAL A 28 3.85 -17.58 16.88
CA VAL A 28 2.38 -17.52 16.85
C VAL A 28 1.88 -18.70 16.03
N GLN A 29 1.43 -19.76 16.70
CA GLN A 29 1.07 -21.01 16.05
C GLN A 29 2.22 -21.56 15.18
N ASN A 30 1.99 -21.75 13.88
CA ASN A 30 3.01 -22.19 12.90
C ASN A 30 3.73 -21.03 12.21
N TYR A 31 3.61 -19.79 12.71
CA TYR A 31 4.27 -18.60 12.18
C TYR A 31 5.33 -18.08 13.15
N THR A 32 6.41 -17.57 12.60
CA THR A 32 7.33 -16.68 13.29
C THR A 32 6.93 -15.24 13.00
N LEU A 33 6.66 -14.45 14.03
CA LEU A 33 6.47 -13.02 13.96
C LEU A 33 7.73 -12.32 14.47
N GLU A 34 8.36 -11.53 13.61
CA GLU A 34 9.50 -10.70 13.97
C GLU A 34 9.04 -9.27 14.24
N HIS A 35 9.43 -8.76 15.41
CA HIS A 35 9.35 -7.34 15.76
C HIS A 35 10.68 -6.72 15.39
N LEU A 36 10.67 -5.78 14.47
CA LEU A 36 11.86 -5.20 13.87
C LEU A 36 11.94 -3.71 14.14
N LEU A 37 13.15 -3.23 14.40
CA LEU A 37 13.52 -1.83 14.26
C LEU A 37 14.57 -1.76 13.15
N LEU A 38 14.25 -1.08 12.06
CA LEU A 38 15.04 -1.06 10.84
C LEU A 38 15.55 0.35 10.52
N ARG A 39 16.79 0.48 10.11
CA ARG A 39 17.28 1.70 9.47
C ARG A 39 16.98 1.63 7.98
N LEU A 40 15.96 2.37 7.54
CA LEU A 40 15.49 2.44 6.15
C LEU A 40 15.73 3.81 5.51
N ASN A 41 16.00 4.81 6.33
CA ASN A 41 16.26 6.20 5.92
C ASN A 41 17.35 6.83 6.79
N GLN A 42 17.69 8.10 6.50
CA GLN A 42 18.75 8.84 7.17
C GLN A 42 18.31 9.57 8.44
N GLU A 43 17.01 9.59 8.76
CA GLU A 43 16.48 10.44 9.82
C GLU A 43 16.06 9.67 11.07
N GLU A 44 15.41 8.52 10.91
CA GLU A 44 14.93 7.73 12.06
C GLU A 44 14.85 6.24 11.74
N ASP A 45 14.92 5.42 12.78
CA ASP A 45 14.72 4.00 12.67
C ASP A 45 13.20 3.68 12.57
N VAL A 46 12.85 2.68 11.77
CA VAL A 46 11.49 2.36 11.37
C VAL A 46 11.02 1.07 12.04
N PRO A 47 10.01 1.13 12.91
CA PRO A 47 9.39 -0.05 13.49
C PRO A 47 8.61 -0.84 12.43
N ALA A 48 8.74 -2.16 12.47
CA ALA A 48 8.11 -3.04 11.49
C ALA A 48 7.72 -4.40 12.08
N TYR A 49 6.78 -5.07 11.42
CA TYR A 49 6.50 -6.50 11.59
C TYR A 49 6.86 -7.25 10.32
N PHE A 50 7.45 -8.42 10.49
CA PHE A 50 7.59 -9.41 9.44
C PHE A 50 7.17 -10.77 10.00
N ALA A 51 6.16 -11.38 9.37
CA ALA A 51 5.67 -12.70 9.78
C ALA A 51 5.72 -13.67 8.60
N TYR A 52 6.10 -14.91 8.88
CA TYR A 52 6.23 -15.96 7.88
C TYR A 52 5.93 -17.33 8.47
N PRO A 53 5.35 -18.27 7.68
CA PRO A 53 5.07 -19.63 8.14
C PRO A 53 6.37 -20.44 8.28
N SER A 54 6.31 -21.47 9.15
CA SER A 54 7.34 -22.49 9.19
C SER A 54 7.29 -23.31 7.90
N SER A 55 8.11 -22.96 6.94
CA SER A 55 8.18 -23.60 5.62
C SER A 55 9.63 -23.91 5.26
N GLN A 56 9.86 -25.02 4.54
CA GLN A 56 11.17 -25.37 3.97
C GLN A 56 11.44 -24.63 2.65
N GLN A 57 10.42 -24.09 2.03
CA GLN A 57 10.51 -23.33 0.78
C GLN A 57 10.11 -21.87 1.00
N PRO A 58 10.68 -20.94 0.20
CA PRO A 58 10.24 -19.56 0.19
C PRO A 58 8.74 -19.46 -0.14
N VAL A 59 8.02 -18.59 0.57
CA VAL A 59 6.58 -18.39 0.38
C VAL A 59 6.29 -17.02 -0.24
N PRO A 60 5.14 -16.86 -0.91
CA PRO A 60 4.69 -15.55 -1.39
C PRO A 60 4.62 -14.52 -0.25
N LEU A 61 4.86 -13.24 -0.58
CA LEU A 61 4.85 -12.12 0.37
C LEU A 61 3.68 -11.19 0.07
N VAL A 62 3.01 -10.73 1.12
CA VAL A 62 2.13 -9.55 1.07
C VAL A 62 2.80 -8.40 1.82
N LEU A 63 3.12 -7.31 1.12
CA LEU A 63 3.46 -6.04 1.74
C LEU A 63 2.15 -5.33 2.10
N PHE A 64 1.80 -5.37 3.38
CA PHE A 64 0.61 -4.72 3.88
C PHE A 64 0.90 -3.26 4.20
N ASN A 65 0.03 -2.36 3.75
CA ASN A 65 0.10 -0.93 4.04
C ASN A 65 -1.08 -0.56 4.94
N HIS A 66 -0.81 -0.03 6.13
CA HIS A 66 -1.85 0.33 7.08
C HIS A 66 -2.63 1.58 6.66
N SER A 67 -3.87 1.70 7.14
CA SER A 67 -4.74 2.85 6.92
C SER A 67 -4.29 4.07 7.72
N HIS A 68 -4.87 5.24 7.41
CA HIS A 68 -4.79 6.42 8.28
C HIS A 68 -5.72 6.28 9.50
N GLY A 69 -6.97 5.89 9.25
CA GLY A 69 -7.99 5.59 10.27
C GLY A 69 -8.31 6.70 11.27
N GLY A 70 -7.61 7.84 11.22
CA GLY A 70 -7.69 8.89 12.23
C GLY A 70 -7.00 8.54 13.56
N ASP A 71 -6.46 7.35 13.69
CA ASP A 71 -5.72 6.87 14.87
C ASP A 71 -4.23 6.77 14.57
N PHE A 72 -3.49 7.79 14.96
CA PHE A 72 -2.04 7.84 14.75
C PHE A 72 -1.26 6.83 15.61
N THR A 73 -1.89 6.19 16.58
CA THR A 73 -1.23 5.18 17.43
C THR A 73 -1.30 3.77 16.85
N MET A 74 -2.20 3.52 15.92
CA MET A 74 -2.44 2.19 15.33
C MET A 74 -1.23 1.73 14.49
N GLY A 75 -0.89 2.44 13.43
CA GLY A 75 0.22 2.08 12.55
C GLY A 75 0.22 0.61 12.13
N LYS A 76 1.37 -0.07 12.26
CA LYS A 76 1.55 -1.49 11.94
C LYS A 76 0.67 -2.45 12.75
N GLU A 77 0.16 -1.99 13.91
CA GLU A 77 -0.74 -2.81 14.75
C GLU A 77 -2.04 -3.15 14.01
N GLU A 78 -2.44 -2.39 13.00
CA GLU A 78 -3.60 -2.70 12.16
C GLU A 78 -3.52 -4.11 11.54
N LEU A 79 -2.33 -4.64 11.29
CA LEU A 79 -2.15 -6.02 10.83
C LEU A 79 -2.72 -7.04 11.83
N ARG A 80 -2.53 -6.83 13.13
CA ARG A 80 -2.89 -7.75 14.22
C ARG A 80 -4.26 -7.44 14.83
N GLN A 81 -4.63 -6.17 14.83
CA GLN A 81 -5.88 -5.66 15.35
C GLN A 81 -6.91 -5.52 14.21
N SER A 82 -8.19 -5.47 14.58
CA SER A 82 -9.26 -5.28 13.61
C SER A 82 -10.04 -4.02 13.98
N PRO A 83 -9.65 -2.84 13.45
CA PRO A 83 -10.38 -1.62 13.68
C PRO A 83 -11.79 -1.71 13.08
N CYS A 84 -12.70 -0.82 13.51
CA CYS A 84 -14.13 -0.90 13.18
C CYS A 84 -14.43 -0.80 11.66
N TYR A 85 -13.51 -0.27 10.87
CA TYR A 85 -13.61 -0.19 9.41
C TYR A 85 -13.04 -1.41 8.67
N MET A 86 -12.64 -2.45 9.40
CA MET A 86 -12.18 -3.74 8.87
C MET A 86 -13.00 -4.91 9.39
N GLN A 87 -12.85 -6.07 8.76
CA GLN A 87 -13.52 -7.29 9.21
C GLN A 87 -12.99 -7.73 10.57
N LYS A 88 -13.86 -8.38 11.40
CA LYS A 88 -13.53 -8.82 12.76
C LYS A 88 -12.30 -9.73 12.85
N GLU A 89 -12.10 -10.59 11.85
CA GLU A 89 -10.89 -11.38 11.76
C GLU A 89 -9.72 -10.49 11.31
N SER A 90 -8.62 -10.50 12.07
CA SER A 90 -7.45 -9.70 11.72
C SER A 90 -6.86 -10.11 10.37
N LEU A 91 -6.21 -9.16 9.69
CA LEU A 91 -5.49 -9.44 8.46
C LEU A 91 -4.38 -10.48 8.70
N PHE A 92 -3.70 -10.40 9.84
CA PHE A 92 -2.68 -11.39 10.22
C PHE A 92 -3.24 -12.80 10.25
N ALA A 93 -4.39 -13.02 10.91
CA ALA A 93 -5.05 -14.32 10.94
C ALA A 93 -5.44 -14.80 9.54
N THR A 94 -5.91 -13.90 8.69
CA THR A 94 -6.27 -14.22 7.30
C THR A 94 -5.03 -14.61 6.48
N PHE A 95 -3.92 -13.85 6.57
CA PHE A 95 -2.68 -14.18 5.87
C PHE A 95 -2.05 -15.49 6.37
N MET A 96 -2.15 -15.77 7.67
CA MET A 96 -1.76 -17.08 8.21
C MET A 96 -2.53 -18.23 7.56
N LYS A 97 -3.84 -18.10 7.39
CA LYS A 97 -4.68 -19.11 6.72
C LYS A 97 -4.31 -19.28 5.24
N LEU A 98 -3.86 -18.21 4.58
CA LEU A 98 -3.40 -18.24 3.18
C LEU A 98 -2.00 -18.86 3.04
N GLY A 99 -1.23 -18.98 4.10
CA GLY A 99 0.13 -19.52 4.07
C GLY A 99 1.15 -18.57 3.45
N VAL A 100 0.93 -17.27 3.50
CA VAL A 100 1.83 -16.23 2.94
C VAL A 100 2.66 -15.56 4.02
N ALA A 101 3.83 -15.05 3.67
CA ALA A 101 4.54 -14.10 4.50
C ALA A 101 3.87 -12.72 4.42
N VAL A 102 3.97 -11.94 5.48
CA VAL A 102 3.46 -10.55 5.51
C VAL A 102 4.44 -9.62 6.19
N GLY A 103 4.61 -8.43 5.60
CA GLY A 103 5.40 -7.35 6.18
C GLY A 103 4.61 -6.06 6.25
N VAL A 104 4.84 -5.27 7.32
CA VAL A 104 4.25 -3.93 7.51
C VAL A 104 5.19 -3.06 8.31
N ILE A 105 5.27 -1.77 7.98
CA ILE A 105 5.99 -0.76 8.76
C ILE A 105 5.03 0.23 9.40
N ASP A 106 5.47 0.91 10.45
CA ASP A 106 4.86 2.19 10.82
C ASP A 106 5.25 3.24 9.78
N MET A 107 4.29 3.80 9.04
CA MET A 107 4.57 4.93 8.16
C MET A 107 4.83 6.21 8.98
N TRP A 108 5.52 7.19 8.40
CA TRP A 108 5.78 8.51 9.01
C TRP A 108 4.52 9.08 9.67
N GLY A 109 4.60 9.41 10.96
CA GLY A 109 3.53 9.98 11.76
C GLY A 109 2.63 8.95 12.46
N PHE A 110 2.91 7.64 12.35
CA PHE A 110 2.07 6.58 12.93
C PHE A 110 2.85 5.65 13.86
N GLY A 111 2.09 4.94 14.69
CA GLY A 111 2.59 3.94 15.61
C GLY A 111 3.66 4.48 16.54
N GLU A 112 4.82 3.84 16.54
CA GLU A 112 5.97 4.27 17.32
C GLU A 112 6.70 5.48 16.71
N ARG A 113 6.37 5.88 15.45
CA ARG A 113 6.89 7.07 14.72
C ARG A 113 5.97 8.27 14.81
N LYS A 114 5.27 8.47 15.89
CA LYS A 114 4.19 9.48 16.07
C LYS A 114 4.66 10.92 16.27
N ASN A 115 5.75 11.31 15.66
CA ASN A 115 6.31 12.67 15.76
C ASN A 115 5.54 13.70 14.91
N GLY A 116 4.20 13.70 15.00
CA GLY A 116 3.34 14.71 14.37
C GLY A 116 3.34 14.68 12.84
N GLU A 117 2.28 14.17 12.22
CA GLU A 117 2.14 14.14 10.76
C GLU A 117 2.25 15.53 10.14
N ASN A 118 1.58 16.53 10.74
CA ASN A 118 1.60 17.91 10.25
C ASN A 118 2.98 18.56 10.31
N ASP A 119 3.76 18.27 11.34
CA ASP A 119 5.12 18.83 11.47
C ASP A 119 6.07 18.14 10.49
N SER A 120 5.95 16.83 10.31
CA SER A 120 6.68 16.09 9.28
C SER A 120 6.35 16.59 7.89
N TYR A 121 5.07 16.81 7.57
CA TYR A 121 4.64 17.37 6.30
C TYR A 121 5.28 18.73 6.00
N LYS A 122 5.18 19.67 6.96
CA LYS A 122 5.74 21.03 6.81
C LYS A 122 7.26 20.99 6.67
N ARG A 123 7.92 20.18 7.50
CA ARG A 123 9.37 20.02 7.47
C ARG A 123 9.85 19.49 6.12
N PHE A 124 9.22 18.43 5.60
CA PHE A 124 9.58 17.89 4.30
C PHE A 124 9.32 18.89 3.17
N LEU A 125 8.19 19.59 3.20
CA LEU A 125 7.88 20.61 2.20
C LEU A 125 8.95 21.71 2.15
N LEU A 126 9.44 22.19 3.31
CA LEU A 126 10.52 23.19 3.38
C LEU A 126 11.86 22.70 2.81
N HIS A 127 12.07 21.38 2.77
CA HIS A 127 13.27 20.75 2.19
C HIS A 127 13.06 20.23 0.77
N GLY A 128 11.99 20.62 0.08
CA GLY A 128 11.70 20.17 -1.28
C GLY A 128 11.34 18.69 -1.38
N LYS A 129 10.85 18.10 -0.28
CA LYS A 129 10.37 16.72 -0.18
C LYS A 129 8.86 16.71 0.03
N THR A 130 8.23 15.57 -0.22
CA THR A 130 6.83 15.35 0.17
C THR A 130 6.75 14.27 1.24
N LEU A 131 5.81 14.40 2.19
CA LEU A 131 5.58 13.33 3.17
C LEU A 131 5.17 12.03 2.49
N TRP A 132 4.39 12.13 1.39
CA TRP A 132 4.00 10.97 0.60
C TRP A 132 5.20 10.26 -0.01
N GLY A 133 6.13 11.00 -0.59
CA GLY A 133 7.37 10.46 -1.15
C GLY A 133 8.23 9.77 -0.08
N GLN A 134 8.34 10.34 1.12
CA GLN A 134 9.13 9.71 2.19
C GLN A 134 8.47 8.42 2.71
N ARG A 135 7.12 8.35 2.77
CA ARG A 135 6.39 7.11 3.07
C ARG A 135 6.62 6.04 1.99
N ILE A 136 6.61 6.43 0.70
CA ILE A 136 6.91 5.53 -0.41
C ILE A 136 8.33 4.99 -0.31
N TYR A 137 9.33 5.85 -0.09
CA TYR A 137 10.73 5.44 -0.02
C TYR A 137 11.01 4.48 1.13
N ASP A 138 10.45 4.71 2.32
CA ASP A 138 10.57 3.78 3.45
C ASP A 138 9.97 2.41 3.10
N ASN A 139 8.80 2.37 2.46
CA ASN A 139 8.19 1.12 2.02
C ASN A 139 9.01 0.40 0.94
N GLN A 140 9.62 1.14 -0.01
CA GLN A 140 10.52 0.54 -1.00
C GLN A 140 11.78 -0.04 -0.36
N GLN A 141 12.34 0.63 0.65
CA GLN A 141 13.47 0.11 1.41
C GLN A 141 13.08 -1.09 2.27
N PHE A 142 11.90 -1.07 2.86
CA PHE A 142 11.38 -2.23 3.57
C PHE A 142 11.17 -3.41 2.63
N LEU A 143 10.63 -3.18 1.45
CA LEU A 143 10.52 -4.21 0.41
C LEU A 143 11.91 -4.75 0.00
N THR A 144 12.94 -3.89 -0.05
CA THR A 144 14.33 -4.33 -0.30
C THR A 144 14.83 -5.26 0.80
N TYR A 145 14.56 -4.94 2.08
CA TYR A 145 14.86 -5.82 3.19
C TYR A 145 14.10 -7.16 3.09
N LEU A 146 12.80 -7.11 2.86
CA LEU A 146 11.97 -8.32 2.76
C LEU A 146 12.38 -9.21 1.57
N ALA A 147 12.69 -8.60 0.43
CA ALA A 147 13.17 -9.34 -0.75
C ALA A 147 14.57 -9.96 -0.55
N SER A 148 15.35 -9.54 0.45
CA SER A 148 16.62 -10.20 0.79
C SER A 148 16.44 -11.43 1.70
N ARG A 149 15.22 -11.67 2.21
CA ARG A 149 14.92 -12.75 3.15
C ARG A 149 14.74 -14.07 2.42
N LYS A 150 15.38 -15.12 2.95
CA LYS A 150 15.29 -16.49 2.40
C LYS A 150 13.88 -17.10 2.49
N GLU A 151 13.04 -16.58 3.40
CA GLU A 151 11.66 -16.99 3.60
C GLU A 151 10.73 -16.50 2.49
N VAL A 152 11.17 -15.51 1.68
CA VAL A 152 10.34 -14.81 0.68
C VAL A 152 10.59 -15.33 -0.73
N LYS A 153 9.52 -15.68 -1.44
CA LYS A 153 9.52 -15.98 -2.88
C LYS A 153 9.53 -14.68 -3.68
N HIS A 154 10.69 -14.29 -4.20
CA HIS A 154 10.93 -12.99 -4.84
C HIS A 154 10.05 -12.72 -6.08
N SER A 155 9.58 -13.77 -6.74
CA SER A 155 8.70 -13.65 -7.92
C SER A 155 7.21 -13.51 -7.56
N ALA A 156 6.85 -13.60 -6.29
CA ALA A 156 5.47 -13.60 -5.81
C ALA A 156 5.30 -12.60 -4.64
N ILE A 157 5.29 -11.33 -4.97
CA ILE A 157 5.15 -10.22 -4.00
C ILE A 157 3.89 -9.43 -4.34
N ALA A 158 2.93 -9.42 -3.43
CA ALA A 158 1.75 -8.57 -3.51
C ALA A 158 1.87 -7.35 -2.60
N THR A 159 1.13 -6.30 -2.93
CA THR A 159 0.84 -5.21 -2.00
C THR A 159 -0.66 -5.11 -1.76
N LEU A 160 -1.05 -4.81 -0.53
CA LEU A 160 -2.45 -4.71 -0.12
C LEU A 160 -2.63 -3.63 0.94
N GLY A 161 -3.72 -2.88 0.86
CA GLY A 161 -4.11 -1.94 1.90
C GLY A 161 -5.50 -1.33 1.69
N LEU A 162 -5.97 -0.63 2.72
CA LEU A 162 -7.23 0.09 2.70
C LEU A 162 -6.98 1.58 2.92
N SER A 163 -7.77 2.46 2.26
CA SER A 163 -7.68 3.91 2.44
C SER A 163 -6.27 4.43 2.11
N MET A 164 -5.60 5.12 3.03
CA MET A 164 -4.19 5.51 2.87
C MET A 164 -3.30 4.31 2.49
N GLY A 165 -3.55 3.14 3.08
CA GLY A 165 -2.83 1.91 2.75
C GLY A 165 -3.11 1.42 1.33
N GLY A 166 -4.33 1.59 0.85
CA GLY A 166 -4.69 1.30 -0.55
C GLY A 166 -4.04 2.28 -1.53
N LEU A 167 -4.03 3.58 -1.20
CA LEU A 167 -3.28 4.60 -1.94
C LEU A 167 -1.79 4.25 -2.01
N MET A 168 -1.20 3.86 -0.88
CA MET A 168 0.20 3.43 -0.83
C MET A 168 0.43 2.19 -1.70
N SER A 169 -0.50 1.24 -1.71
CA SER A 169 -0.36 0.00 -2.47
C SER A 169 -0.22 0.24 -3.97
N TRP A 170 -1.11 1.02 -4.57
CA TRP A 170 -0.99 1.28 -6.00
C TRP A 170 0.15 2.27 -6.34
N TRP A 171 0.47 3.24 -5.46
CA TRP A 171 1.64 4.11 -5.67
C TRP A 171 2.95 3.33 -5.66
N LEU A 172 3.13 2.42 -4.70
CA LEU A 172 4.30 1.55 -4.64
C LEU A 172 4.41 0.68 -5.90
N ALA A 173 3.31 0.06 -6.31
CA ALA A 173 3.32 -0.76 -7.51
C ALA A 173 3.63 0.03 -8.78
N ALA A 174 3.16 1.27 -8.90
CA ALA A 174 3.50 2.14 -10.02
C ALA A 174 5.00 2.49 -10.06
N LEU A 175 5.69 2.45 -8.93
CA LEU A 175 7.09 2.86 -8.79
C LEU A 175 8.06 1.70 -8.55
N ASP A 176 7.58 0.47 -8.31
CA ASP A 176 8.41 -0.68 -7.99
C ASP A 176 7.92 -1.95 -8.71
N GLU A 177 8.71 -2.39 -9.68
CA GLU A 177 8.39 -3.54 -10.53
C GLU A 177 8.49 -4.89 -9.80
N ARG A 178 9.06 -4.94 -8.59
CA ARG A 178 9.12 -6.15 -7.77
C ARG A 178 7.74 -6.60 -7.26
N ILE A 179 6.80 -5.66 -7.17
CA ILE A 179 5.41 -5.95 -6.81
C ILE A 179 4.72 -6.57 -8.01
N SER A 180 4.31 -7.82 -7.88
CA SER A 180 3.69 -8.60 -8.97
C SER A 180 2.16 -8.59 -8.95
N VAL A 181 1.53 -8.33 -7.79
CA VAL A 181 0.07 -8.30 -7.61
C VAL A 181 -0.32 -7.12 -6.74
N VAL A 182 -1.41 -6.44 -7.09
CA VAL A 182 -1.87 -5.25 -6.36
C VAL A 182 -3.32 -5.40 -5.92
N VAL A 183 -3.59 -5.11 -4.65
CA VAL A 183 -4.95 -4.98 -4.12
C VAL A 183 -5.06 -3.64 -3.39
N ASP A 184 -6.01 -2.83 -3.80
CA ASP A 184 -6.33 -1.59 -3.10
C ASP A 184 -7.82 -1.51 -2.76
N MET A 185 -8.11 -1.07 -1.55
CA MET A 185 -9.48 -0.92 -1.04
C MET A 185 -9.72 0.52 -0.63
N ALA A 186 -10.88 1.08 -1.00
CA ALA A 186 -11.28 2.46 -0.70
C ALA A 186 -10.19 3.49 -1.09
N ALA A 187 -9.57 3.30 -2.26
CA ALA A 187 -8.38 4.04 -2.69
C ALA A 187 -8.32 4.36 -4.19
N GLU A 188 -9.40 4.14 -4.92
CA GLU A 188 -9.50 4.53 -6.33
C GLU A 188 -9.88 6.02 -6.41
N VAL A 189 -8.88 6.86 -6.15
CA VAL A 189 -9.02 8.31 -5.96
C VAL A 189 -8.43 9.07 -7.13
N ASP A 190 -9.28 9.75 -7.89
CA ASP A 190 -8.85 10.67 -8.96
C ASP A 190 -8.68 12.09 -8.41
N TYR A 191 -7.46 12.63 -8.44
CA TYR A 191 -7.18 14.00 -7.99
C TYR A 191 -8.04 15.05 -8.68
N GLN A 192 -8.33 14.86 -9.98
CA GLN A 192 -9.14 15.82 -10.73
C GLN A 192 -10.60 15.81 -10.26
N ALA A 193 -11.16 14.62 -9.96
CA ALA A 193 -12.51 14.50 -9.40
C ALA A 193 -12.60 15.10 -7.99
N LEU A 194 -11.57 14.95 -7.16
CA LEU A 194 -11.52 15.60 -5.84
C LEU A 194 -11.62 17.13 -5.95
N ILE A 195 -11.02 17.73 -6.98
CA ILE A 195 -11.10 19.18 -7.25
C ILE A 195 -12.50 19.53 -7.75
N GLU A 196 -13.00 18.81 -8.74
CA GLU A 196 -14.29 19.08 -9.40
C GLU A 196 -15.49 18.96 -8.44
N GLU A 197 -15.39 18.11 -7.41
CA GLU A 197 -16.46 17.85 -6.45
C GLU A 197 -16.21 18.44 -5.05
N ASP A 198 -15.23 19.36 -4.90
CA ASP A 198 -14.86 19.99 -3.62
C ASP A 198 -14.55 18.97 -2.50
N CYS A 199 -13.95 17.83 -2.87
CA CYS A 199 -13.67 16.71 -1.97
C CYS A 199 -12.22 16.64 -1.47
N LEU A 200 -11.36 17.63 -1.77
CA LEU A 200 -9.95 17.65 -1.34
C LEU A 200 -9.79 17.47 0.19
N SER A 201 -10.70 18.02 0.98
CA SER A 201 -10.65 17.90 2.45
C SER A 201 -10.90 16.47 2.98
N LYS A 202 -11.30 15.53 2.13
CA LYS A 202 -11.51 14.12 2.51
C LYS A 202 -10.20 13.34 2.68
N HIS A 203 -9.10 13.87 2.17
CA HIS A 203 -7.77 13.30 2.33
C HIS A 203 -6.86 14.26 3.09
N GLY A 204 -5.94 13.71 3.88
CA GLY A 204 -4.96 14.51 4.60
C GLY A 204 -3.93 15.15 3.67
N PHE A 205 -3.29 16.23 4.14
CA PHE A 205 -2.24 16.95 3.40
C PHE A 205 -1.11 16.03 2.93
N TYR A 206 -0.86 14.92 3.63
CA TYR A 206 0.18 13.95 3.29
C TYR A 206 0.10 13.43 1.86
N TYR A 207 -1.14 13.31 1.31
CA TYR A 207 -1.39 12.72 0.00
C TYR A 207 -1.13 13.67 -1.16
N TYR A 208 -1.14 14.98 -0.92
CA TYR A 208 -1.03 15.99 -1.97
C TYR A 208 0.43 16.27 -2.33
N VAL A 209 0.81 15.87 -3.55
CA VAL A 209 2.14 16.06 -4.13
C VAL A 209 2.13 17.34 -4.99
N PRO A 210 2.93 18.37 -4.67
CA PRO A 210 2.97 19.60 -5.44
C PRO A 210 3.25 19.35 -6.92
N ASN A 211 2.53 20.06 -7.79
CA ASN A 211 2.65 19.99 -9.27
C ASN A 211 2.29 18.64 -9.91
N VAL A 212 1.82 17.63 -9.17
CA VAL A 212 1.54 16.31 -9.76
C VAL A 212 0.61 16.39 -10.97
N LEU A 213 -0.45 17.19 -10.91
CA LEU A 213 -1.41 17.35 -12.02
C LEU A 213 -0.91 18.20 -13.17
N LYS A 214 0.25 18.86 -13.05
CA LYS A 214 0.87 19.58 -14.17
C LYS A 214 1.44 18.61 -15.20
N ASP A 215 1.99 17.50 -14.75
CA ASP A 215 2.72 16.56 -15.57
C ASP A 215 2.04 15.18 -15.69
N PHE A 216 1.17 14.83 -14.73
CA PHE A 216 0.50 13.52 -14.67
C PHE A 216 -0.99 13.66 -14.34
N THR A 217 -1.82 12.82 -14.97
CA THR A 217 -3.14 12.48 -14.44
C THR A 217 -3.01 11.31 -13.47
N THR A 218 -3.98 11.12 -12.59
CA THR A 218 -4.01 9.95 -11.70
C THR A 218 -3.95 8.64 -12.50
N ALA A 219 -4.72 8.56 -13.59
CA ALA A 219 -4.70 7.40 -14.48
C ALA A 219 -3.32 7.17 -15.12
N ALA A 220 -2.58 8.22 -15.48
CA ALA A 220 -1.23 8.07 -16.06
C ALA A 220 -0.23 7.46 -15.08
N ILE A 221 -0.38 7.75 -13.79
CA ILE A 221 0.43 7.12 -12.74
C ILE A 221 0.03 5.66 -12.58
N GLN A 222 -1.27 5.38 -12.45
CA GLN A 222 -1.79 4.04 -12.19
C GLN A 222 -1.57 3.07 -13.38
N LYS A 223 -1.57 3.57 -14.62
CA LYS A 223 -1.24 2.78 -15.82
C LYS A 223 0.18 2.20 -15.82
N GLN A 224 1.11 2.74 -15.02
CA GLN A 224 2.46 2.18 -14.87
C GLN A 224 2.46 0.81 -14.14
N ILE A 225 1.34 0.43 -13.52
CA ILE A 225 1.19 -0.90 -12.90
C ILE A 225 1.06 -1.99 -13.96
N ALA A 226 0.41 -1.69 -15.08
CA ALA A 226 0.19 -2.67 -16.16
C ALA A 226 1.51 -3.26 -16.68
N PRO A 227 1.53 -4.56 -17.05
CA PRO A 227 0.40 -5.49 -17.18
C PRO A 227 0.09 -6.31 -15.92
N ARG A 228 0.63 -5.94 -14.75
CA ARG A 228 0.50 -6.73 -13.51
C ARG A 228 -0.95 -6.76 -13.01
N PRO A 229 -1.43 -7.92 -12.48
CA PRO A 229 -2.77 -8.05 -11.93
C PRO A 229 -3.04 -7.03 -10.84
N ARG A 230 -4.17 -6.32 -10.95
CA ARG A 230 -4.64 -5.35 -9.97
C ARG A 230 -6.14 -5.49 -9.72
N LEU A 231 -6.52 -5.54 -8.45
CA LEU A 231 -7.90 -5.46 -7.96
C LEU A 231 -8.10 -4.18 -7.16
N SER A 232 -9.04 -3.35 -7.58
CA SER A 232 -9.47 -2.15 -6.86
C SER A 232 -10.91 -2.31 -6.37
N LEU A 233 -11.12 -2.12 -5.06
CA LEU A 233 -12.40 -2.32 -4.39
C LEU A 233 -12.85 -1.03 -3.71
N VAL A 234 -14.04 -0.53 -4.08
CA VAL A 234 -14.57 0.75 -3.55
C VAL A 234 -15.99 0.57 -3.05
N GLY A 235 -16.35 1.17 -1.93
CA GLY A 235 -17.72 1.27 -1.46
C GLY A 235 -18.51 2.29 -2.27
N LYS A 236 -19.76 1.96 -2.62
CA LYS A 236 -20.65 2.88 -3.39
C LYS A 236 -20.95 4.19 -2.65
N GLU A 237 -20.95 4.14 -1.33
CA GLU A 237 -21.20 5.27 -0.44
C GLU A 237 -19.90 5.92 0.08
N ASP A 238 -18.75 5.51 -0.45
CA ASP A 238 -17.46 6.06 -0.05
C ASP A 238 -17.26 7.48 -0.56
N ARG A 239 -17.38 8.45 0.33
CA ARG A 239 -17.20 9.87 0.02
C ARG A 239 -15.73 10.29 -0.16
N GLY A 240 -14.79 9.44 0.17
CA GLY A 240 -13.36 9.65 -0.09
C GLY A 240 -12.96 9.31 -1.53
N CYS A 241 -13.81 8.54 -2.24
CA CYS A 241 -13.62 8.14 -3.62
C CYS A 241 -14.79 8.61 -4.48
N PRO A 242 -14.81 9.85 -4.98
CA PRO A 242 -15.91 10.36 -5.81
C PRO A 242 -16.25 9.42 -6.96
N SER A 243 -17.52 9.07 -7.12
CA SER A 243 -17.96 8.07 -8.09
C SER A 243 -17.63 8.42 -9.54
N SER A 244 -17.62 9.71 -9.89
CA SER A 244 -17.19 10.19 -11.20
C SER A 244 -15.70 9.90 -11.46
N GLY A 245 -14.86 10.07 -10.41
CA GLY A 245 -13.44 9.76 -10.45
C GLY A 245 -13.19 8.27 -10.58
N VAL A 246 -13.89 7.45 -9.78
CA VAL A 246 -13.81 5.98 -9.86
C VAL A 246 -14.16 5.50 -11.27
N ALA A 247 -15.28 5.97 -11.84
CA ALA A 247 -15.70 5.59 -13.19
C ALA A 247 -14.71 6.02 -14.27
N ARG A 248 -14.13 7.23 -14.12
CA ARG A 248 -13.10 7.76 -15.03
C ARG A 248 -11.83 6.92 -15.00
N LEU A 249 -11.36 6.55 -13.81
CA LEU A 249 -10.17 5.73 -13.63
C LEU A 249 -10.39 4.32 -14.16
N ASP A 250 -11.52 3.69 -13.80
CA ASP A 250 -11.86 2.35 -14.28
C ASP A 250 -11.87 2.30 -15.82
N GLN A 251 -12.53 3.27 -16.47
CA GLN A 251 -12.56 3.35 -17.92
C GLN A 251 -11.16 3.49 -18.52
N GLN A 252 -10.36 4.45 -18.02
CA GLN A 252 -9.06 4.76 -18.63
C GLN A 252 -8.01 3.68 -18.39
N ILE A 253 -8.04 3.05 -17.23
CA ILE A 253 -7.13 1.97 -16.87
C ILE A 253 -7.55 0.69 -17.60
N GLY A 254 -8.85 0.34 -17.58
CA GLY A 254 -9.39 -0.81 -18.29
C GLY A 254 -9.08 -0.78 -19.79
N GLN A 255 -9.29 0.36 -20.45
CA GLN A 255 -8.91 0.55 -21.85
C GLN A 255 -7.41 0.34 -22.08
N HIS A 256 -6.55 0.78 -21.15
CA HIS A 256 -5.11 0.58 -21.27
C HIS A 256 -4.73 -0.90 -21.16
N TYR A 257 -5.25 -1.62 -20.15
CA TYR A 257 -5.02 -3.05 -20.02
C TYR A 257 -5.53 -3.85 -21.22
N GLU A 258 -6.69 -3.50 -21.77
CA GLU A 258 -7.23 -4.11 -22.97
C GLU A 258 -6.34 -3.86 -24.20
N ALA A 259 -5.89 -2.62 -24.39
CA ALA A 259 -5.03 -2.22 -25.50
C ALA A 259 -3.68 -2.96 -25.53
N ILE A 260 -3.15 -3.35 -24.37
CA ILE A 260 -1.90 -4.10 -24.28
C ILE A 260 -2.10 -5.63 -24.18
N GLY A 261 -3.36 -6.12 -24.29
CA GLY A 261 -3.69 -7.55 -24.31
C GLY A 261 -3.79 -8.23 -22.94
N TYR A 262 -3.99 -7.46 -21.87
CA TYR A 262 -4.08 -7.95 -20.48
C TYR A 262 -5.37 -7.55 -19.77
N LYS A 263 -6.49 -7.48 -20.50
CA LYS A 263 -7.79 -7.04 -19.97
C LYS A 263 -8.17 -7.69 -18.65
N GLU A 264 -7.94 -9.00 -18.50
CA GLU A 264 -8.31 -9.79 -17.33
C GLU A 264 -7.46 -9.48 -16.07
N HIS A 265 -6.35 -8.73 -16.24
CA HIS A 265 -5.51 -8.32 -15.13
C HIS A 265 -5.99 -7.05 -14.41
N TRP A 266 -6.95 -6.33 -14.98
CA TRP A 266 -7.60 -5.20 -14.33
C TRP A 266 -9.00 -5.57 -13.86
N GLN A 267 -9.24 -5.44 -12.56
CA GLN A 267 -10.55 -5.64 -11.95
C GLN A 267 -10.87 -4.46 -11.04
N ALA A 268 -11.96 -3.77 -11.30
CA ALA A 268 -12.49 -2.71 -10.45
C ALA A 268 -13.92 -3.08 -10.03
N CYS A 269 -14.19 -3.08 -8.73
CA CYS A 269 -15.50 -3.45 -8.18
C CYS A 269 -16.00 -2.35 -7.25
N CYS A 270 -17.16 -1.80 -7.59
CA CYS A 270 -17.90 -0.88 -6.75
C CYS A 270 -19.01 -1.64 -6.01
N LEU A 271 -18.81 -1.86 -4.70
CA LEU A 271 -19.64 -2.71 -3.85
C LEU A 271 -20.50 -1.89 -2.87
N PRO A 272 -21.62 -2.42 -2.37
CA PRO A 272 -22.34 -1.77 -1.29
C PRO A 272 -21.46 -1.54 -0.06
N GLY A 273 -21.59 -0.37 0.57
CA GLY A 273 -20.80 0.03 1.75
C GLY A 273 -20.09 1.38 1.58
N GLY A 274 -19.55 1.87 2.66
CA GLY A 274 -18.82 3.15 2.75
C GLY A 274 -17.32 2.98 2.67
N HIS A 275 -16.60 3.81 3.46
CA HIS A 275 -15.14 3.81 3.55
C HIS A 275 -14.65 2.73 4.52
N GLU A 276 -14.81 1.48 4.14
CA GLU A 276 -14.54 0.31 4.99
C GLU A 276 -14.24 -0.94 4.14
N GLU A 277 -13.66 -1.96 4.77
CA GLU A 277 -13.56 -3.29 4.19
C GLU A 277 -14.85 -4.08 4.48
N THR A 278 -15.66 -4.32 3.47
CA THR A 278 -16.85 -5.17 3.61
C THR A 278 -16.49 -6.66 3.59
N LYS A 279 -17.42 -7.52 4.04
CA LYS A 279 -17.23 -8.98 3.97
C LYS A 279 -17.03 -9.46 2.53
N GLU A 280 -17.73 -8.82 1.58
CA GLU A 280 -17.61 -9.15 0.17
C GLU A 280 -16.23 -8.73 -0.39
N MET A 281 -15.74 -7.55 -0.04
CA MET A 281 -14.38 -7.12 -0.41
C MET A 281 -13.34 -8.11 0.13
N ARG A 282 -13.48 -8.56 1.41
CA ARG A 282 -12.59 -9.56 2.00
C ARG A 282 -12.58 -10.86 1.19
N ALA A 283 -13.72 -11.35 0.79
CA ALA A 283 -13.83 -12.57 -0.01
C ALA A 283 -13.18 -12.40 -1.39
N GLN A 284 -13.42 -11.28 -2.06
CA GLN A 284 -12.89 -11.00 -3.39
C GLN A 284 -11.35 -10.88 -3.39
N TRP A 285 -10.75 -10.11 -2.48
CA TRP A 285 -9.31 -9.99 -2.49
C TRP A 285 -8.59 -11.27 -2.05
N ILE A 286 -9.19 -12.09 -1.18
CA ILE A 286 -8.66 -13.43 -0.86
C ILE A 286 -8.59 -14.30 -2.11
N GLU A 287 -9.68 -14.33 -2.87
CA GLU A 287 -9.72 -15.14 -4.10
C GLU A 287 -8.77 -14.61 -5.17
N PHE A 288 -8.67 -13.30 -5.31
CA PHE A 288 -7.72 -12.67 -6.21
C PHE A 288 -6.25 -13.01 -5.87
N LEU A 289 -5.89 -12.98 -4.59
CA LEU A 289 -4.55 -13.40 -4.15
C LEU A 289 -4.30 -14.89 -4.40
N LYS A 290 -5.30 -15.75 -4.22
CA LYS A 290 -5.17 -17.18 -4.56
C LYS A 290 -4.89 -17.36 -6.04
N GLN A 291 -5.63 -16.66 -6.88
CA GLN A 291 -5.52 -16.77 -8.34
C GLN A 291 -4.18 -16.24 -8.87
N HIS A 292 -3.71 -15.09 -8.40
CA HIS A 292 -2.61 -14.37 -9.02
C HIS A 292 -1.29 -14.42 -8.24
N LEU A 293 -1.33 -14.72 -6.93
CA LEU A 293 -0.14 -14.76 -6.09
C LEU A 293 0.26 -16.19 -5.69
N LEU A 294 -0.74 -17.03 -5.34
CA LEU A 294 -0.47 -18.37 -4.82
C LEU A 294 -0.33 -19.42 -5.93
N SER A 295 -0.91 -19.17 -7.10
CA SER A 295 -0.82 -20.07 -8.26
C SER A 295 0.43 -19.82 -9.12
N SER A 296 1.27 -18.87 -8.73
CA SER A 296 2.45 -18.39 -9.49
C SER A 296 3.70 -19.24 -9.23
#